data_ef43c37a7cdbe352a5c9ac0b5903adea
#
_entry.id   ef43c37a7cdbe352a5c9ac0b5903adea
#
_cell.length_a   1.000
_cell.length_b   1.000
_cell.length_c   1.000
_cell.angle_alpha   90.00
_cell.angle_beta   90.00
_cell.angle_gamma   90.00
#
_symmetry.space_group_name_H-M   'P 1'
#
loop_
_entity.id
_entity.type
_entity.pdbx_description
1 polymer ?
#
loop_
_entity_poly.entity_id
_entity_poly.type
_entity_poly.pdbx_seq_one_letter_code
_entity_poly.pdbx_strand_id
1 'polypeptide(L)'
;MQKMCVIGAGSWGSALALSLHKNNHQVFMWTRDVEQVEEIRDTKENSKFLPGVIFPDDLIVSNDLEEVIKDSEIVVLAVPSQAVRSVSKQIKPFIKENQILVDVAKGLEKCTGLRLSDVVKEELPNNPYVALSGPSHAEEVSKFMPTTLVAACEEIEYAQKVQDIFMSPHLRVYTNPDIIGVELGGALKNIIAFGAGMCDGLGYGDNTKAALMTRGIAEMGRLGVAMGANVNTFTGLAGIGDLIVTCTSMHSRNRRAGILMGQGKSLEETLDEVQMVVEGITATEVAYKVSRELNVDMPITEAIYSVLYQGANPNEAVRDLMTRSKKHEMEEVVNNGLFK
;
A
#
# COMPACT_ATOMS: atom_id res chain seq x y z
N MET A 1 -22.51 -14.17 10.89
CA MET A 1 -21.15 -14.39 11.46
C MET A 1 -20.43 -15.36 10.55
N GLN A 2 -19.30 -14.95 9.98
CA GLN A 2 -18.48 -15.72 9.04
C GLN A 2 -17.08 -15.80 9.61
N LYS A 3 -16.31 -16.84 9.25
CA LYS A 3 -14.91 -16.98 9.63
C LYS A 3 -14.05 -16.17 8.65
N MET A 4 -13.18 -15.31 9.17
CA MET A 4 -12.23 -14.49 8.43
C MET A 4 -10.81 -14.83 8.86
N CYS A 5 -9.90 -14.87 7.88
CA CYS A 5 -8.48 -15.09 8.11
C CYS A 5 -7.68 -13.84 7.73
N VAL A 6 -6.75 -13.40 8.59
CA VAL A 6 -5.81 -12.32 8.31
C VAL A 6 -4.40 -12.88 8.38
N ILE A 7 -3.72 -12.93 7.25
CA ILE A 7 -2.34 -13.41 7.13
C ILE A 7 -1.39 -12.22 7.29
N GLY A 8 -0.77 -12.13 8.46
CA GLY A 8 0.17 -11.07 8.82
C GLY A 8 -0.34 -10.23 9.99
N ALA A 9 0.36 -10.31 11.13
CA ALA A 9 0.09 -9.56 12.36
C ALA A 9 0.95 -8.28 12.46
N GLY A 10 1.14 -7.57 11.33
CA GLY A 10 1.68 -6.22 11.32
C GLY A 10 0.63 -5.19 11.75
N SER A 11 0.99 -3.90 11.81
CA SER A 11 0.07 -2.82 12.21
C SER A 11 -1.26 -2.87 11.44
N TRP A 12 -1.18 -2.99 10.10
CA TRP A 12 -2.36 -2.97 9.26
C TRP A 12 -3.21 -4.24 9.36
N GLY A 13 -2.58 -5.43 9.38
CA GLY A 13 -3.31 -6.69 9.61
C GLY A 13 -4.03 -6.72 10.96
N SER A 14 -3.38 -6.23 12.01
CA SER A 14 -3.96 -6.09 13.36
C SER A 14 -5.17 -5.16 13.36
N ALA A 15 -5.08 -3.99 12.71
CA ALA A 15 -6.19 -3.03 12.63
C ALA A 15 -7.39 -3.59 11.83
N LEU A 16 -7.12 -4.32 10.74
CA LEU A 16 -8.18 -4.97 9.97
C LEU A 16 -8.84 -6.13 10.72
N ALA A 17 -8.05 -6.94 11.44
CA ALA A 17 -8.57 -8.01 12.28
C ALA A 17 -9.55 -7.46 13.33
N LEU A 18 -9.20 -6.35 13.99
CA LEU A 18 -10.10 -5.64 14.92
C LEU A 18 -11.35 -5.10 14.23
N SER A 19 -11.22 -4.54 13.03
CA SER A 19 -12.35 -4.02 12.25
C SER A 19 -13.34 -5.13 11.87
N LEU A 20 -12.83 -6.27 11.39
CA LEU A 20 -13.64 -7.45 11.06
C LEU A 20 -14.32 -8.05 12.31
N HIS A 21 -13.58 -8.13 13.42
CA HIS A 21 -14.15 -8.59 14.69
C HIS A 21 -15.29 -7.65 15.16
N LYS A 22 -15.10 -6.33 15.05
CA LYS A 22 -16.12 -5.34 15.39
C LYS A 22 -17.39 -5.47 14.52
N ASN A 23 -17.25 -6.00 13.30
CA ASN A 23 -18.36 -6.33 12.40
C ASN A 23 -19.02 -7.69 12.73
N ASN A 24 -18.76 -8.27 13.89
CA ASN A 24 -19.27 -9.56 14.37
C ASN A 24 -18.84 -10.77 13.51
N HIS A 25 -17.64 -10.73 12.91
CA HIS A 25 -17.03 -11.89 12.30
C HIS A 25 -16.14 -12.64 13.29
N GLN A 26 -15.98 -13.94 13.10
CA GLN A 26 -14.98 -14.74 13.81
C GLN A 26 -13.63 -14.56 13.10
N VAL A 27 -12.64 -13.97 13.78
CA VAL A 27 -11.38 -13.59 13.17
C VAL A 27 -10.22 -14.43 13.66
N PHE A 28 -9.48 -14.98 12.70
CA PHE A 28 -8.21 -15.68 12.92
C PHE A 28 -7.09 -14.86 12.28
N MET A 29 -6.07 -14.54 13.06
CA MET A 29 -4.90 -13.82 12.59
C MET A 29 -3.66 -14.74 12.63
N TRP A 30 -2.91 -14.75 11.55
CA TRP A 30 -1.69 -15.53 11.45
C TRP A 30 -0.44 -14.66 11.50
N THR A 31 0.56 -15.12 12.22
CA THR A 31 1.93 -14.61 12.13
C THR A 31 2.92 -15.79 12.17
N ARG A 32 4.04 -15.63 11.46
CA ARG A 32 5.12 -16.62 11.49
C ARG A 32 5.93 -16.60 12.79
N ASP A 33 5.82 -15.50 13.54
CA ASP A 33 6.58 -15.24 14.77
C ASP A 33 5.85 -15.83 15.96
N VAL A 34 6.40 -16.89 16.54
CA VAL A 34 5.83 -17.60 17.69
C VAL A 34 5.81 -16.72 18.94
N GLU A 35 6.86 -15.91 19.15
CA GLU A 35 6.94 -15.01 20.30
C GLU A 35 5.82 -13.94 20.23
N GLN A 36 5.53 -13.45 19.02
CA GLN A 36 4.41 -12.52 18.81
C GLN A 36 3.05 -13.19 19.08
N VAL A 37 2.88 -14.48 18.72
CA VAL A 37 1.64 -15.22 19.06
C VAL A 37 1.47 -15.33 20.55
N GLU A 38 2.53 -15.68 21.28
CA GLU A 38 2.51 -15.81 22.75
C GLU A 38 2.24 -14.46 23.40
N GLU A 39 2.94 -13.40 22.99
CA GLU A 39 2.70 -12.04 23.48
C GLU A 39 1.23 -11.64 23.35
N ILE A 40 0.66 -11.76 22.13
CA ILE A 40 -0.73 -11.34 21.89
C ILE A 40 -1.73 -12.19 22.67
N ARG A 41 -1.47 -13.49 22.84
CA ARG A 41 -2.33 -14.37 23.65
C ARG A 41 -2.34 -13.98 25.13
N ASP A 42 -1.17 -13.66 25.68
CA ASP A 42 -0.98 -13.39 27.10
C ASP A 42 -1.39 -11.96 27.49
N THR A 43 -0.98 -10.98 26.65
CA THR A 43 -1.16 -9.55 26.96
C THR A 43 -2.38 -8.92 26.28
N LYS A 44 -2.95 -9.59 25.28
CA LYS A 44 -3.98 -9.05 24.38
C LYS A 44 -3.53 -7.78 23.64
N GLU A 45 -2.24 -7.61 23.45
CA GLU A 45 -1.66 -6.46 22.77
C GLU A 45 -0.60 -6.90 21.75
N ASN A 46 -0.49 -6.18 20.65
CA ASN A 46 0.61 -6.30 19.70
C ASN A 46 1.53 -5.09 19.89
N SER A 47 2.32 -5.11 20.95
CA SER A 47 3.07 -3.94 21.44
C SER A 47 4.05 -3.39 20.40
N LYS A 48 4.64 -4.25 19.58
CA LYS A 48 5.61 -3.88 18.53
C LYS A 48 4.96 -3.15 17.36
N PHE A 49 3.77 -3.58 16.93
CA PHE A 49 3.19 -3.11 15.67
C PHE A 49 1.96 -2.22 15.85
N LEU A 50 1.24 -2.36 16.98
CA LEU A 50 0.04 -1.58 17.25
C LEU A 50 -0.10 -1.31 18.77
N PRO A 51 0.87 -0.57 19.36
CA PRO A 51 0.91 -0.34 20.80
C PRO A 51 -0.33 0.40 21.32
N GLY A 52 -0.78 0.04 22.54
CA GLY A 52 -1.92 0.66 23.20
C GLY A 52 -3.29 0.23 22.70
N VAL A 53 -3.37 -0.81 21.87
CA VAL A 53 -4.62 -1.35 21.34
C VAL A 53 -4.82 -2.76 21.85
N ILE A 54 -5.91 -2.97 22.62
CA ILE A 54 -6.23 -4.26 23.22
C ILE A 54 -7.11 -5.09 22.29
N PHE A 55 -6.73 -6.33 22.06
CA PHE A 55 -7.48 -7.29 21.28
C PHE A 55 -8.58 -7.97 22.10
N PRO A 56 -9.73 -8.27 21.48
CA PRO A 56 -10.79 -9.07 22.11
C PRO A 56 -10.31 -10.49 22.45
N ASP A 57 -10.87 -11.08 23.50
CA ASP A 57 -10.49 -12.42 23.98
C ASP A 57 -10.73 -13.53 22.95
N ASP A 58 -11.74 -13.37 22.10
CA ASP A 58 -12.18 -14.32 21.08
C ASP A 58 -11.56 -14.07 19.69
N LEU A 59 -10.66 -13.08 19.56
CA LEU A 59 -9.79 -12.94 18.38
C LEU A 59 -8.62 -13.93 18.53
N ILE A 60 -8.57 -14.90 17.62
CA ILE A 60 -7.61 -16.00 17.67
C ILE A 60 -6.34 -15.64 16.91
N VAL A 61 -5.17 -15.78 17.55
CA VAL A 61 -3.87 -15.61 16.92
C VAL A 61 -3.12 -16.93 16.92
N SER A 62 -2.59 -17.32 15.76
CA SER A 62 -1.91 -18.59 15.58
C SER A 62 -0.73 -18.47 14.59
N ASN A 63 0.22 -19.37 14.71
CA ASN A 63 1.28 -19.59 13.72
C ASN A 63 1.02 -20.80 12.80
N ASP A 64 -0.16 -21.43 12.92
CA ASP A 64 -0.60 -22.53 12.07
C ASP A 64 -1.48 -22.01 10.93
N LEU A 65 -0.97 -22.09 9.69
CA LEU A 65 -1.69 -21.63 8.49
C LEU A 65 -2.94 -22.46 8.20
N GLU A 66 -2.90 -23.78 8.44
CA GLU A 66 -4.04 -24.65 8.19
C GLU A 66 -5.20 -24.28 9.12
N GLU A 67 -4.92 -24.08 10.41
CA GLU A 67 -5.90 -23.67 11.42
C GLU A 67 -6.62 -22.37 11.04
N VAL A 68 -5.86 -21.36 10.61
CA VAL A 68 -6.42 -20.03 10.35
C VAL A 68 -7.17 -19.96 9.03
N ILE A 69 -6.70 -20.66 7.96
CA ILE A 69 -7.30 -20.60 6.62
C ILE A 69 -8.54 -21.50 6.52
N LYS A 70 -8.53 -22.64 7.21
CA LYS A 70 -9.60 -23.62 7.14
C LYS A 70 -10.97 -22.99 7.39
N ASP A 71 -11.88 -23.19 6.42
CA ASP A 71 -13.27 -22.72 6.47
C ASP A 71 -13.45 -21.18 6.57
N SER A 72 -12.41 -20.40 6.30
CA SER A 72 -12.52 -18.96 6.14
C SER A 72 -13.20 -18.63 4.82
N GLU A 73 -14.07 -17.63 4.80
CA GLU A 73 -14.68 -17.13 3.55
C GLU A 73 -13.73 -16.18 2.82
N ILE A 74 -13.02 -15.37 3.60
CA ILE A 74 -12.02 -14.42 3.12
C ILE A 74 -10.67 -14.70 3.76
N VAL A 75 -9.62 -14.61 2.95
CA VAL A 75 -8.21 -14.64 3.38
C VAL A 75 -7.58 -13.31 3.03
N VAL A 76 -7.31 -12.49 4.05
CA VAL A 76 -6.68 -11.18 3.90
C VAL A 76 -5.17 -11.34 3.91
N LEU A 77 -4.49 -10.89 2.84
CA LEU A 77 -3.03 -10.84 2.74
C LEU A 77 -2.53 -9.48 3.26
N ALA A 78 -2.11 -9.44 4.51
CA ALA A 78 -1.62 -8.23 5.20
C ALA A 78 -0.10 -8.30 5.47
N VAL A 79 0.65 -8.73 4.49
CA VAL A 79 2.10 -8.89 4.54
C VAL A 79 2.81 -7.81 3.70
N PRO A 80 4.12 -7.59 3.86
CA PRO A 80 4.88 -6.71 2.96
C PRO A 80 4.75 -7.16 1.50
N SER A 81 4.75 -6.20 0.57
CA SER A 81 4.58 -6.46 -0.87
C SER A 81 5.54 -7.55 -1.40
N GLN A 82 6.80 -7.54 -0.94
CA GLN A 82 7.81 -8.51 -1.34
C GLN A 82 7.63 -9.91 -0.76
N ALA A 83 6.72 -10.08 0.21
CA ALA A 83 6.40 -11.38 0.80
C ALA A 83 5.16 -12.04 0.16
N VAL A 84 4.38 -11.32 -0.64
CA VAL A 84 3.10 -11.80 -1.20
C VAL A 84 3.28 -13.12 -1.96
N ARG A 85 4.25 -13.23 -2.88
CA ARG A 85 4.52 -14.48 -3.62
C ARG A 85 4.85 -15.65 -2.70
N SER A 86 5.75 -15.45 -1.76
CA SER A 86 6.18 -16.53 -0.86
C SER A 86 5.04 -16.97 0.06
N VAL A 87 4.21 -16.04 0.51
CA VAL A 87 3.03 -16.34 1.33
C VAL A 87 1.95 -17.04 0.49
N SER A 88 1.71 -16.61 -0.75
CA SER A 88 0.78 -17.28 -1.67
C SER A 88 1.17 -18.74 -1.90
N LYS A 89 2.46 -19.04 -2.07
CA LYS A 89 2.97 -20.42 -2.12
C LYS A 89 2.72 -21.20 -0.83
N GLN A 90 2.91 -20.57 0.33
CA GLN A 90 2.72 -21.24 1.63
C GLN A 90 1.27 -21.56 1.92
N ILE A 91 0.33 -20.68 1.54
CA ILE A 91 -1.10 -20.90 1.78
C ILE A 91 -1.75 -21.85 0.75
N LYS A 92 -1.11 -22.06 -0.41
CA LYS A 92 -1.65 -22.88 -1.51
C LYS A 92 -2.16 -24.27 -1.09
N PRO A 93 -1.49 -25.03 -0.20
CA PRO A 93 -1.98 -26.34 0.23
C PRO A 93 -3.27 -26.31 1.06
N PHE A 94 -3.60 -25.15 1.65
CA PHE A 94 -4.68 -25.00 2.64
C PHE A 94 -5.87 -24.21 2.13
N ILE A 95 -5.69 -23.42 1.06
CA ILE A 95 -6.73 -22.56 0.49
C ILE A 95 -7.62 -23.33 -0.48
N LYS A 96 -8.93 -23.06 -0.46
CA LYS A 96 -9.91 -23.59 -1.40
C LYS A 96 -10.21 -22.55 -2.49
N GLU A 97 -10.52 -23.01 -3.70
CA GLU A 97 -10.76 -22.14 -4.87
C GLU A 97 -11.90 -21.11 -4.69
N ASN A 98 -12.87 -21.40 -3.82
CA ASN A 98 -13.99 -20.49 -3.55
C ASN A 98 -13.67 -19.42 -2.48
N GLN A 99 -12.53 -19.48 -1.82
CA GLN A 99 -12.12 -18.47 -0.84
C GLN A 99 -11.59 -17.23 -1.57
N ILE A 100 -12.08 -16.06 -1.15
CA ILE A 100 -11.68 -14.77 -1.73
C ILE A 100 -10.38 -14.31 -1.07
N LEU A 101 -9.38 -14.01 -1.89
CA LEU A 101 -8.15 -13.36 -1.46
C LEU A 101 -8.35 -11.85 -1.46
N VAL A 102 -8.14 -11.21 -0.31
CA VAL A 102 -8.16 -9.75 -0.19
C VAL A 102 -6.74 -9.28 0.10
N ASP A 103 -6.09 -8.68 -0.88
CA ASP A 103 -4.75 -8.14 -0.67
C ASP A 103 -4.80 -6.67 -0.26
N VAL A 104 -4.11 -6.36 0.81
CA VAL A 104 -3.99 -5.01 1.37
C VAL A 104 -2.57 -4.46 1.30
N ALA A 105 -1.64 -5.22 0.71
CA ALA A 105 -0.29 -4.76 0.45
C ALA A 105 -0.27 -3.69 -0.65
N LYS A 106 0.67 -2.76 -0.55
CA LYS A 106 0.78 -1.62 -1.47
C LYS A 106 2.19 -1.57 -2.05
N GLY A 107 2.37 -2.20 -3.22
CA GLY A 107 3.68 -2.32 -3.86
C GLY A 107 3.64 -3.06 -5.18
N LEU A 108 4.82 -3.19 -5.79
CA LEU A 108 5.09 -4.02 -6.95
C LEU A 108 6.16 -5.04 -6.58
N GLU A 109 6.14 -6.22 -7.19
CA GLU A 109 7.18 -7.21 -6.93
C GLU A 109 8.53 -6.77 -7.53
N LYS A 110 9.58 -6.74 -6.71
CA LYS A 110 10.89 -6.21 -7.11
C LYS A 110 11.54 -6.96 -8.26
N CYS A 111 11.46 -8.29 -8.24
CA CYS A 111 12.18 -9.13 -9.21
C CYS A 111 11.55 -9.09 -10.61
N THR A 112 10.24 -8.93 -10.71
CA THR A 112 9.48 -9.04 -11.97
C THR A 112 8.85 -7.73 -12.43
N GLY A 113 8.67 -6.75 -11.53
CA GLY A 113 7.89 -5.55 -11.79
C GLY A 113 6.37 -5.78 -11.83
N LEU A 114 5.91 -6.99 -11.55
CA LEU A 114 4.50 -7.36 -11.59
C LEU A 114 3.69 -6.69 -10.46
N ARG A 115 2.42 -6.41 -10.76
CA ARG A 115 1.41 -6.07 -9.74
C ARG A 115 1.16 -7.29 -8.86
N LEU A 116 0.73 -7.05 -7.63
CA LEU A 116 0.52 -8.14 -6.66
C LEU A 116 -0.63 -9.08 -7.08
N SER A 117 -1.65 -8.57 -7.77
CA SER A 117 -2.70 -9.40 -8.38
C SER A 117 -2.14 -10.40 -9.40
N ASP A 118 -1.21 -9.97 -10.25
CA ASP A 118 -0.57 -10.85 -11.23
C ASP A 118 0.31 -11.90 -10.53
N VAL A 119 1.05 -11.48 -9.49
CA VAL A 119 1.86 -12.37 -8.64
C VAL A 119 0.99 -13.46 -7.98
N VAL A 120 -0.13 -13.05 -7.39
CA VAL A 120 -1.05 -14.01 -6.73
C VAL A 120 -1.70 -14.93 -7.76
N LYS A 121 -2.08 -14.42 -8.93
CA LYS A 121 -2.68 -15.23 -10.00
C LYS A 121 -1.75 -16.30 -10.55
N GLU A 122 -0.43 -16.06 -10.56
CA GLU A 122 0.55 -17.10 -10.93
C GLU A 122 0.59 -18.25 -9.91
N GLU A 123 0.41 -17.97 -8.63
CA GLU A 123 0.49 -18.99 -7.57
C GLU A 123 -0.86 -19.63 -7.25
N LEU A 124 -1.95 -18.86 -7.31
CA LEU A 124 -3.32 -19.20 -6.92
C LEU A 124 -4.32 -18.79 -8.02
N PRO A 125 -4.24 -19.41 -9.22
CA PRO A 125 -4.94 -18.94 -10.42
C PRO A 125 -6.48 -19.03 -10.35
N ASN A 126 -7.01 -19.88 -9.46
CA ASN A 126 -8.44 -20.15 -9.38
C ASN A 126 -9.13 -19.36 -8.24
N ASN A 127 -8.38 -18.65 -7.41
CA ASN A 127 -8.97 -17.88 -6.33
C ASN A 127 -9.38 -16.48 -6.80
N PRO A 128 -10.60 -16.03 -6.47
CA PRO A 128 -10.97 -14.63 -6.67
C PRO A 128 -10.02 -13.71 -5.87
N TYR A 129 -9.56 -12.64 -6.49
CA TYR A 129 -8.65 -11.69 -5.88
C TYR A 129 -9.24 -10.29 -5.89
N VAL A 130 -9.19 -9.63 -4.73
CA VAL A 130 -9.65 -8.24 -4.53
C VAL A 130 -8.54 -7.43 -3.91
N ALA A 131 -8.14 -6.33 -4.54
CA ALA A 131 -7.26 -5.36 -3.93
C ALA A 131 -8.06 -4.40 -3.03
N LEU A 132 -7.67 -4.25 -1.75
CA LEU A 132 -8.29 -3.31 -0.82
C LEU A 132 -7.28 -2.21 -0.46
N SER A 133 -7.55 -0.98 -0.89
CA SER A 133 -6.63 0.15 -0.77
C SER A 133 -7.36 1.45 -0.40
N GLY A 134 -6.61 2.55 -0.19
CA GLY A 134 -7.14 3.86 0.16
C GLY A 134 -6.48 4.46 1.39
N PRO A 135 -6.86 5.69 1.81
CA PRO A 135 -6.28 6.41 2.95
C PRO A 135 -6.61 5.71 4.26
N SER A 136 -5.66 4.98 4.85
CA SER A 136 -5.92 4.08 5.97
C SER A 136 -4.68 3.82 6.81
N HIS A 137 -4.36 4.72 7.72
CA HIS A 137 -3.36 4.45 8.75
C HIS A 137 -3.91 3.49 9.80
N ALA A 138 -3.15 2.46 10.13
CA ALA A 138 -3.55 1.42 11.08
C ALA A 138 -3.89 2.01 12.45
N GLU A 139 -3.14 3.02 12.87
CA GLU A 139 -3.28 3.73 14.14
C GLU A 139 -4.63 4.46 14.28
N GLU A 140 -5.22 4.88 13.16
CA GLU A 140 -6.54 5.53 13.12
C GLU A 140 -7.65 4.49 13.00
N VAL A 141 -7.47 3.50 12.11
CA VAL A 141 -8.46 2.44 11.89
C VAL A 141 -8.67 1.60 13.15
N SER A 142 -7.61 1.27 13.88
CA SER A 142 -7.69 0.52 15.14
C SER A 142 -8.44 1.26 16.26
N LYS A 143 -8.52 2.59 16.17
CA LYS A 143 -9.32 3.45 17.06
C LYS A 143 -10.72 3.72 16.53
N PHE A 144 -11.11 3.02 15.46
CA PHE A 144 -12.41 3.16 14.81
C PHE A 144 -12.71 4.60 14.35
N MET A 145 -11.67 5.36 13.95
CA MET A 145 -11.85 6.66 13.31
C MET A 145 -12.47 6.48 11.92
N PRO A 146 -13.34 7.41 11.49
CA PRO A 146 -13.96 7.34 10.17
C PRO A 146 -12.91 7.23 9.06
N THR A 147 -12.92 6.11 8.35
CA THR A 147 -11.95 5.77 7.31
C THR A 147 -12.67 5.29 6.06
N THR A 148 -12.10 5.56 4.90
CA THR A 148 -12.70 5.18 3.62
C THR A 148 -11.69 4.40 2.78
N LEU A 149 -12.12 3.23 2.26
CA LEU A 149 -11.34 2.35 1.40
C LEU A 149 -12.03 2.12 0.06
N VAL A 150 -11.30 1.50 -0.86
CA VAL A 150 -11.82 0.99 -2.13
C VAL A 150 -11.41 -0.48 -2.28
N ALA A 151 -12.39 -1.34 -2.56
CA ALA A 151 -12.22 -2.73 -2.97
C ALA A 151 -12.25 -2.79 -4.49
N ALA A 152 -11.20 -3.31 -5.10
CA ALA A 152 -11.07 -3.37 -6.56
C ALA A 152 -10.92 -4.80 -7.06
N CYS A 153 -11.74 -5.13 -8.05
CA CYS A 153 -11.72 -6.41 -8.76
C CYS A 153 -12.37 -6.21 -10.13
N GLU A 154 -11.86 -6.86 -11.18
CA GLU A 154 -12.49 -6.87 -12.51
C GLU A 154 -13.91 -7.44 -12.44
N GLU A 155 -14.09 -8.53 -11.68
CA GLU A 155 -15.39 -9.12 -11.38
C GLU A 155 -16.01 -8.40 -10.17
N ILE A 156 -16.78 -7.37 -10.45
CA ILE A 156 -17.31 -6.42 -9.46
C ILE A 156 -18.07 -7.10 -8.29
N GLU A 157 -18.62 -8.28 -8.50
CA GLU A 157 -19.35 -9.05 -7.49
C GLU A 157 -18.46 -9.43 -6.30
N TYR A 158 -17.17 -9.75 -6.54
CA TYR A 158 -16.22 -10.02 -5.45
C TYR A 158 -15.85 -8.75 -4.70
N ALA A 159 -15.70 -7.63 -5.41
CA ALA A 159 -15.48 -6.34 -4.75
C ALA A 159 -16.67 -5.94 -3.87
N GLN A 160 -17.92 -6.21 -4.33
CA GLN A 160 -19.13 -5.97 -3.53
C GLN A 160 -19.22 -6.87 -2.31
N LYS A 161 -18.87 -8.15 -2.41
CA LYS A 161 -18.79 -9.06 -1.25
C LYS A 161 -17.79 -8.56 -0.21
N VAL A 162 -16.61 -8.12 -0.65
CA VAL A 162 -15.61 -7.52 0.24
C VAL A 162 -16.12 -6.21 0.84
N GLN A 163 -16.79 -5.37 0.05
CA GLN A 163 -17.45 -4.16 0.54
C GLN A 163 -18.42 -4.48 1.68
N ASP A 164 -19.33 -5.43 1.49
CA ASP A 164 -20.35 -5.81 2.50
C ASP A 164 -19.72 -6.31 3.81
N ILE A 165 -18.62 -7.08 3.71
CA ILE A 165 -17.94 -7.65 4.88
C ILE A 165 -17.17 -6.60 5.68
N PHE A 166 -16.50 -5.67 4.99
CA PHE A 166 -15.67 -4.66 5.66
C PHE A 166 -16.44 -3.40 6.06
N MET A 167 -17.61 -3.12 5.44
CA MET A 167 -18.37 -1.93 5.78
C MET A 167 -18.84 -1.92 7.23
N SER A 168 -18.70 -0.75 7.86
CA SER A 168 -19.17 -0.47 9.23
C SER A 168 -19.47 1.03 9.38
N PRO A 169 -20.01 1.47 10.53
CA PRO A 169 -20.14 2.89 10.82
C PRO A 169 -18.81 3.67 10.81
N HIS A 170 -17.70 2.98 10.93
CA HIS A 170 -16.35 3.58 11.00
C HIS A 170 -15.52 3.34 9.74
N LEU A 171 -15.88 2.34 8.93
CA LEU A 171 -15.14 1.97 7.72
C LEU A 171 -16.07 1.95 6.51
N ARG A 172 -15.95 2.94 5.66
CA ARG A 172 -16.68 3.01 4.39
C ARG A 172 -15.87 2.37 3.29
N VAL A 173 -16.45 1.43 2.54
CA VAL A 173 -15.79 0.79 1.40
C VAL A 173 -16.55 1.13 0.12
N TYR A 174 -15.83 1.59 -0.90
CA TYR A 174 -16.32 1.77 -2.26
C TYR A 174 -15.81 0.63 -3.14
N THR A 175 -16.44 0.39 -4.26
CA THR A 175 -15.99 -0.61 -5.25
C THR A 175 -15.41 0.07 -6.49
N ASN A 176 -14.45 -0.59 -7.15
CA ASN A 176 -13.86 -0.11 -8.40
C ASN A 176 -13.51 -1.31 -9.30
N PRO A 177 -13.92 -1.35 -10.58
CA PRO A 177 -13.51 -2.41 -11.49
C PRO A 177 -12.05 -2.29 -11.98
N ASP A 178 -11.43 -1.10 -11.87
CA ASP A 178 -10.04 -0.86 -12.26
C ASP A 178 -9.06 -1.29 -11.17
N ILE A 179 -8.83 -2.59 -11.06
CA ILE A 179 -7.86 -3.15 -10.12
C ILE A 179 -6.45 -2.64 -10.40
N ILE A 180 -6.10 -2.45 -11.70
CA ILE A 180 -4.77 -1.97 -12.11
C ILE A 180 -4.49 -0.60 -11.50
N GLY A 181 -5.41 0.34 -11.68
CA GLY A 181 -5.27 1.70 -11.16
C GLY A 181 -5.24 1.75 -9.63
N VAL A 182 -6.04 0.91 -8.96
CA VAL A 182 -6.07 0.86 -7.49
C VAL A 182 -4.75 0.32 -6.92
N GLU A 183 -4.20 -0.76 -7.47
CA GLU A 183 -2.90 -1.30 -7.05
C GLU A 183 -1.76 -0.32 -7.31
N LEU A 184 -1.70 0.25 -8.53
CA LEU A 184 -0.66 1.21 -8.91
C LEU A 184 -0.74 2.50 -8.09
N GLY A 185 -1.95 3.00 -7.80
CA GLY A 185 -2.15 4.13 -6.91
C GLY A 185 -1.54 3.88 -5.53
N GLY A 186 -1.86 2.73 -4.93
CA GLY A 186 -1.33 2.32 -3.63
C GLY A 186 0.19 2.12 -3.62
N ALA A 187 0.77 1.61 -4.70
CA ALA A 187 2.21 1.38 -4.82
C ALA A 187 2.99 2.69 -5.05
N LEU A 188 2.61 3.46 -6.07
CA LEU A 188 3.37 4.62 -6.55
C LEU A 188 3.30 5.82 -5.60
N LYS A 189 2.19 6.00 -4.86
CA LYS A 189 2.08 7.07 -3.85
C LYS A 189 3.21 7.03 -2.81
N ASN A 190 3.74 5.85 -2.52
CA ASN A 190 4.80 5.67 -1.53
C ASN A 190 6.12 6.34 -1.97
N ILE A 191 6.37 6.41 -3.29
CA ILE A 191 7.49 7.13 -3.88
C ILE A 191 7.33 8.63 -3.61
N ILE A 192 6.16 9.18 -3.93
CA ILE A 192 5.88 10.60 -3.75
C ILE A 192 5.91 11.00 -2.27
N ALA A 193 5.40 10.12 -1.39
CA ALA A 193 5.45 10.34 0.06
C ALA A 193 6.89 10.35 0.59
N PHE A 194 7.77 9.52 0.05
CA PHE A 194 9.20 9.57 0.36
C PHE A 194 9.81 10.90 -0.09
N GLY A 195 9.54 11.36 -1.32
CA GLY A 195 9.95 12.66 -1.83
C GLY A 195 9.41 13.83 -1.01
N ALA A 196 8.14 13.77 -0.56
CA ALA A 196 7.55 14.78 0.32
C ALA A 196 8.29 14.85 1.66
N GLY A 197 8.66 13.69 2.22
CA GLY A 197 9.52 13.63 3.40
C GLY A 197 10.89 14.25 3.16
N MET A 198 11.55 13.98 2.03
CA MET A 198 12.82 14.63 1.71
C MET A 198 12.69 16.16 1.64
N CYS A 199 11.63 16.68 1.03
CA CYS A 199 11.35 18.11 1.02
C CYS A 199 11.20 18.69 2.43
N ASP A 200 10.48 17.98 3.32
CA ASP A 200 10.36 18.38 4.73
C ASP A 200 11.73 18.38 5.45
N GLY A 201 12.53 17.34 5.24
CA GLY A 201 13.87 17.21 5.83
C GLY A 201 14.86 18.28 5.36
N LEU A 202 14.73 18.74 4.12
CA LEU A 202 15.49 19.84 3.52
C LEU A 202 15.01 21.24 3.98
N GLY A 203 13.88 21.31 4.71
CA GLY A 203 13.30 22.57 5.17
C GLY A 203 12.48 23.32 4.13
N TYR A 204 12.04 22.66 3.06
CA TYR A 204 11.13 23.27 2.08
C TYR A 204 9.70 23.37 2.64
N GLY A 205 9.00 24.43 2.19
CA GLY A 205 7.64 24.74 2.68
C GLY A 205 6.52 23.99 1.96
N ASP A 206 5.28 24.33 2.36
CA ASP A 206 4.06 23.67 1.90
C ASP A 206 3.80 23.83 0.38
N ASN A 207 4.26 24.94 -0.23
CA ASN A 207 4.17 25.14 -1.68
C ASN A 207 4.93 24.05 -2.45
N THR A 208 6.14 23.70 -2.00
CA THR A 208 6.96 22.64 -2.62
C THR A 208 6.26 21.28 -2.47
N LYS A 209 5.72 20.99 -1.30
CA LYS A 209 4.99 19.76 -1.05
C LYS A 209 3.72 19.65 -1.90
N ALA A 210 2.94 20.74 -1.99
CA ALA A 210 1.75 20.79 -2.84
C ALA A 210 2.10 20.56 -4.31
N ALA A 211 3.14 21.23 -4.83
CA ALA A 211 3.62 21.03 -6.20
C ALA A 211 4.08 19.59 -6.43
N LEU A 212 4.85 19.01 -5.50
CA LEU A 212 5.31 17.62 -5.57
C LEU A 212 4.14 16.64 -5.62
N MET A 213 3.12 16.80 -4.77
CA MET A 213 1.95 15.92 -4.76
C MET A 213 1.14 16.06 -6.06
N THR A 214 0.92 17.28 -6.54
CA THR A 214 0.19 17.55 -7.79
C THR A 214 0.91 16.95 -9.00
N ARG A 215 2.22 17.14 -9.11
CA ARG A 215 3.01 16.55 -10.20
C ARG A 215 3.21 15.05 -10.03
N GLY A 216 3.28 14.58 -8.79
CA GLY A 216 3.35 13.16 -8.45
C GLY A 216 2.14 12.39 -8.92
N ILE A 217 0.91 12.92 -8.70
CA ILE A 217 -0.30 12.25 -9.17
C ILE A 217 -0.36 12.18 -10.71
N ALA A 218 0.19 13.19 -11.40
CA ALA A 218 0.30 13.16 -12.86
C ALA A 218 1.29 12.07 -13.33
N GLU A 219 2.44 11.89 -12.65
CA GLU A 219 3.37 10.79 -12.95
C GLU A 219 2.72 9.41 -12.69
N MET A 220 2.04 9.25 -11.55
CA MET A 220 1.32 8.02 -11.23
C MET A 220 0.28 7.70 -12.32
N GLY A 221 -0.46 8.70 -12.78
CA GLY A 221 -1.44 8.55 -13.85
C GLY A 221 -0.80 8.15 -15.19
N ARG A 222 0.35 8.74 -15.56
CA ARG A 222 1.07 8.38 -16.80
C ARG A 222 1.51 6.93 -16.81
N LEU A 223 2.21 6.51 -15.77
CA LEU A 223 2.64 5.11 -15.66
C LEU A 223 1.44 4.17 -15.58
N GLY A 224 0.42 4.55 -14.81
CA GLY A 224 -0.80 3.77 -14.68
C GLY A 224 -1.50 3.53 -16.01
N VAL A 225 -1.70 4.58 -16.81
CA VAL A 225 -2.31 4.45 -18.15
C VAL A 225 -1.46 3.60 -19.09
N ALA A 226 -0.13 3.75 -19.05
CA ALA A 226 0.78 2.92 -19.83
C ALA A 226 0.72 1.43 -19.43
N MET A 227 0.34 1.13 -18.19
CA MET A 227 0.12 -0.23 -17.67
C MET A 227 -1.35 -0.69 -17.79
N GLY A 228 -2.23 0.09 -18.40
CA GLY A 228 -3.63 -0.28 -18.66
C GLY A 228 -4.66 0.20 -17.65
N ALA A 229 -4.28 1.06 -16.70
CA ALA A 229 -5.21 1.64 -15.73
C ALA A 229 -6.08 2.75 -16.33
N ASN A 230 -7.24 2.98 -15.71
CA ASN A 230 -8.04 4.16 -15.97
C ASN A 230 -7.47 5.39 -15.22
N VAL A 231 -7.17 6.47 -15.93
CA VAL A 231 -6.61 7.69 -15.35
C VAL A 231 -7.49 8.26 -14.22
N ASN A 232 -8.82 8.14 -14.32
CA ASN A 232 -9.74 8.65 -13.32
C ASN A 232 -9.60 7.95 -11.95
N THR A 233 -9.08 6.72 -11.91
CA THR A 233 -8.83 6.00 -10.65
C THR A 233 -7.84 6.74 -9.76
N PHE A 234 -6.87 7.43 -10.38
CA PHE A 234 -5.88 8.21 -9.62
C PHE A 234 -6.44 9.47 -8.98
N THR A 235 -7.61 9.96 -9.39
CA THR A 235 -8.32 11.07 -8.72
C THR A 235 -9.18 10.59 -7.54
N GLY A 236 -9.27 9.29 -7.32
CA GLY A 236 -10.05 8.64 -6.27
C GLY A 236 -9.28 8.37 -4.99
N LEU A 237 -9.86 7.49 -4.15
CA LEU A 237 -9.35 7.14 -2.82
C LEU A 237 -7.97 6.47 -2.86
N ALA A 238 -7.76 5.51 -3.76
CA ALA A 238 -6.48 4.82 -3.89
C ALA A 238 -5.39 5.64 -4.58
N GLY A 239 -5.76 6.72 -5.26
CA GLY A 239 -4.86 7.70 -5.86
C GLY A 239 -4.63 8.89 -4.94
N ILE A 240 -5.25 10.03 -5.26
CA ILE A 240 -5.03 11.31 -4.55
C ILE A 240 -5.38 11.24 -3.06
N GLY A 241 -6.40 10.47 -2.67
CA GLY A 241 -6.79 10.33 -1.26
C GLY A 241 -5.69 9.72 -0.41
N ASP A 242 -5.17 8.58 -0.84
CA ASP A 242 -4.08 7.87 -0.15
C ASP A 242 -2.73 8.60 -0.29
N LEU A 243 -2.52 9.30 -1.40
CA LEU A 243 -1.34 10.17 -1.59
C LEU A 243 -1.31 11.29 -0.55
N ILE A 244 -2.40 12.05 -0.40
CA ILE A 244 -2.47 13.18 0.54
C ILE A 244 -2.16 12.72 1.95
N VAL A 245 -2.85 11.70 2.46
CA VAL A 245 -2.66 11.24 3.82
C VAL A 245 -1.24 10.70 4.04
N THR A 246 -0.66 10.02 3.04
CA THR A 246 0.69 9.45 3.15
C THR A 246 1.78 10.52 3.11
N CYS A 247 1.60 11.60 2.35
CA CYS A 247 2.54 12.73 2.26
C CYS A 247 2.45 13.68 3.47
N THR A 248 1.34 13.72 4.20
CA THR A 248 1.11 14.69 5.28
C THR A 248 1.19 14.10 6.67
N SER A 249 0.88 12.81 6.84
CA SER A 249 0.87 12.15 8.15
C SER A 249 2.27 11.75 8.64
N MET A 250 2.52 11.88 9.94
CA MET A 250 3.72 11.33 10.61
C MET A 250 3.63 9.81 10.85
N HIS A 251 2.46 9.20 10.69
CA HIS A 251 2.34 7.74 10.66
C HIS A 251 2.95 7.13 9.38
N SER A 252 3.16 7.92 8.33
CA SER A 252 3.78 7.46 7.10
C SER A 252 5.27 7.14 7.28
N ARG A 253 5.61 5.86 7.22
CA ARG A 253 7.00 5.38 7.24
C ARG A 253 7.81 5.92 6.07
N ASN A 254 7.19 6.01 4.88
CA ASN A 254 7.85 6.56 3.69
C ASN A 254 8.22 8.04 3.89
N ARG A 255 7.29 8.84 4.41
CA ARG A 255 7.55 10.26 4.73
C ARG A 255 8.63 10.40 5.79
N ARG A 256 8.58 9.62 6.90
CA ARG A 256 9.61 9.65 7.95
C ARG A 256 10.99 9.28 7.40
N ALA A 257 11.08 8.23 6.59
CA ALA A 257 12.33 7.86 5.93
C ALA A 257 12.87 8.98 5.03
N GLY A 258 11.99 9.60 4.25
CA GLY A 258 12.35 10.77 3.43
C GLY A 258 12.88 11.93 4.25
N ILE A 259 12.24 12.26 5.40
CA ILE A 259 12.70 13.31 6.32
C ILE A 259 14.14 13.05 6.76
N LEU A 260 14.45 11.85 7.19
CA LEU A 260 15.78 11.48 7.67
C LEU A 260 16.84 11.63 6.56
N MET A 261 16.55 11.19 5.35
CA MET A 261 17.45 11.38 4.22
C MET A 261 17.59 12.85 3.81
N GLY A 262 16.50 13.62 3.84
CA GLY A 262 16.55 15.06 3.61
C GLY A 262 17.39 15.82 4.64
N GLN A 263 17.49 15.30 5.86
CA GLN A 263 18.36 15.81 6.93
C GLN A 263 19.82 15.36 6.78
N GLY A 264 20.15 14.56 5.76
CA GLY A 264 21.50 14.14 5.42
C GLY A 264 21.90 12.76 5.95
N LYS A 265 20.98 11.98 6.53
CA LYS A 265 21.25 10.57 6.89
C LYS A 265 21.41 9.71 5.63
N SER A 266 22.27 8.72 5.71
CA SER A 266 22.41 7.68 4.71
C SER A 266 21.16 6.80 4.65
N LEU A 267 21.01 6.02 3.59
CA LEU A 267 19.92 5.04 3.46
C LEU A 267 19.98 3.98 4.58
N GLU A 268 21.18 3.52 4.94
CA GLU A 268 21.39 2.53 6.00
C GLU A 268 20.95 3.07 7.36
N GLU A 269 21.44 4.26 7.77
CA GLU A 269 21.05 4.94 9.00
C GLU A 269 19.52 5.20 9.05
N THR A 270 18.93 5.52 7.91
CA THR A 270 17.48 5.76 7.79
C THR A 270 16.68 4.49 8.05
N LEU A 271 17.09 3.37 7.47
CA LEU A 271 16.43 2.07 7.67
C LEU A 271 16.56 1.57 9.09
N ASP A 272 17.74 1.76 9.70
CA ASP A 272 18.00 1.40 11.10
C ASP A 272 17.13 2.19 12.07
N GLU A 273 16.84 3.48 11.77
CA GLU A 273 16.00 4.30 12.64
C GLU A 273 14.50 4.03 12.44
N VAL A 274 14.07 3.77 11.20
CA VAL A 274 12.65 3.48 10.91
C VAL A 274 12.25 2.09 11.41
N GLN A 275 13.16 1.12 11.41
CA GLN A 275 13.00 -0.28 11.89
C GLN A 275 11.79 -1.03 11.30
N MET A 276 11.22 -0.55 10.23
CA MET A 276 10.06 -1.12 9.54
C MET A 276 10.25 -1.03 8.03
N VAL A 277 9.49 -1.84 7.28
CA VAL A 277 9.54 -1.81 5.82
C VAL A 277 9.11 -0.44 5.29
N VAL A 278 9.96 0.16 4.44
CA VAL A 278 9.72 1.41 3.71
C VAL A 278 9.46 1.06 2.25
N GLU A 279 8.19 0.81 1.91
CA GLU A 279 7.77 0.36 0.57
C GLU A 279 8.18 1.33 -0.55
N GLY A 280 8.26 2.63 -0.26
CA GLY A 280 8.65 3.67 -1.22
C GLY A 280 10.04 3.46 -1.81
N ILE A 281 10.98 2.85 -1.09
CA ILE A 281 12.33 2.57 -1.58
C ILE A 281 12.26 1.52 -2.69
N THR A 282 11.63 0.38 -2.42
CA THR A 282 11.46 -0.68 -3.42
C THR A 282 10.58 -0.22 -4.58
N ALA A 283 9.48 0.49 -4.29
CA ALA A 283 8.59 1.02 -5.33
C ALA A 283 9.31 1.99 -6.27
N THR A 284 10.25 2.81 -5.77
CA THR A 284 11.06 3.70 -6.59
C THR A 284 11.92 2.92 -7.59
N GLU A 285 12.59 1.86 -7.13
CA GLU A 285 13.43 1.03 -8.02
C GLU A 285 12.60 0.35 -9.12
N VAL A 286 11.48 -0.23 -8.74
CA VAL A 286 10.60 -0.94 -9.67
C VAL A 286 9.96 0.04 -10.66
N ALA A 287 9.37 1.13 -10.18
CA ALA A 287 8.73 2.12 -11.05
C ALA A 287 9.73 2.78 -12.02
N TYR A 288 10.96 3.03 -11.57
CA TYR A 288 12.02 3.52 -12.44
C TYR A 288 12.33 2.54 -13.58
N LYS A 289 12.49 1.24 -13.29
CA LYS A 289 12.75 0.23 -14.33
C LYS A 289 11.57 0.10 -15.30
N VAL A 290 10.36 -0.07 -14.77
CA VAL A 290 9.14 -0.24 -15.58
C VAL A 290 8.89 1.01 -16.45
N SER A 291 9.10 2.22 -15.91
CA SER A 291 8.93 3.45 -16.70
C SER A 291 9.90 3.54 -17.88
N ARG A 292 11.14 3.05 -17.72
CA ARG A 292 12.12 2.97 -18.82
C ARG A 292 11.72 1.96 -19.89
N GLU A 293 11.25 0.79 -19.49
CA GLU A 293 10.78 -0.25 -20.41
C GLU A 293 9.58 0.22 -21.23
N LEU A 294 8.64 0.95 -20.59
CA LEU A 294 7.43 1.50 -21.21
C LEU A 294 7.64 2.88 -21.86
N ASN A 295 8.85 3.44 -21.77
CA ASN A 295 9.18 4.79 -22.27
C ASN A 295 8.26 5.90 -21.70
N VAL A 296 8.00 5.85 -20.39
CA VAL A 296 7.17 6.83 -19.66
C VAL A 296 8.06 7.82 -18.91
N ASP A 297 7.81 9.14 -19.11
CA ASP A 297 8.55 10.22 -18.41
C ASP A 297 8.09 10.34 -16.95
N MET A 298 8.98 9.99 -16.00
CA MET A 298 8.73 9.97 -14.57
C MET A 298 9.82 10.77 -13.81
N PRO A 299 9.92 12.09 -14.02
CA PRO A 299 11.04 12.89 -13.50
C PRO A 299 11.15 12.91 -11.96
N ILE A 300 10.05 12.90 -11.22
CA ILE A 300 10.10 12.87 -9.76
C ILE A 300 10.63 11.50 -9.28
N THR A 301 10.12 10.43 -9.85
CA THR A 301 10.57 9.07 -9.57
C THR A 301 12.06 8.90 -9.91
N GLU A 302 12.50 9.45 -11.06
CA GLU A 302 13.91 9.45 -11.48
C GLU A 302 14.81 10.23 -10.51
N ALA A 303 14.38 11.39 -10.06
CA ALA A 303 15.11 12.19 -9.08
C ALA A 303 15.24 11.46 -7.73
N ILE A 304 14.17 10.83 -7.25
CA ILE A 304 14.21 10.04 -6.02
C ILE A 304 15.10 8.81 -6.20
N TYR A 305 15.02 8.12 -7.35
CA TYR A 305 15.90 7.00 -7.67
C TYR A 305 17.39 7.41 -7.66
N SER A 306 17.74 8.56 -8.24
CA SER A 306 19.11 9.05 -8.24
C SER A 306 19.66 9.31 -6.82
N VAL A 307 18.82 9.82 -5.92
CA VAL A 307 19.19 9.99 -4.51
C VAL A 307 19.37 8.65 -3.81
N LEU A 308 18.44 7.73 -3.99
CA LEU A 308 18.45 6.43 -3.29
C LEU A 308 19.57 5.49 -3.76
N TYR A 309 19.87 5.49 -5.06
CA TYR A 309 20.69 4.43 -5.68
C TYR A 309 21.92 4.92 -6.42
N GLN A 310 22.02 6.22 -6.69
CA GLN A 310 23.15 6.80 -7.45
C GLN A 310 23.95 7.84 -6.64
N GLY A 311 23.58 8.09 -5.38
CA GLY A 311 24.29 9.00 -4.50
C GLY A 311 24.11 10.48 -4.84
N ALA A 312 23.06 10.85 -5.59
CA ALA A 312 22.78 12.24 -5.91
C ALA A 312 22.41 13.03 -4.64
N ASN A 313 22.80 14.30 -4.62
CA ASN A 313 22.44 15.19 -3.52
C ASN A 313 20.95 15.58 -3.60
N PRO A 314 20.14 15.43 -2.53
CA PRO A 314 18.73 15.77 -2.55
C PRO A 314 18.42 17.22 -2.98
N ASN A 315 19.22 18.21 -2.54
CA ASN A 315 19.03 19.62 -2.96
C ASN A 315 19.28 19.82 -4.46
N GLU A 316 20.27 19.11 -5.01
CA GLU A 316 20.56 19.17 -6.44
C GLU A 316 19.43 18.53 -7.23
N ALA A 317 18.91 17.39 -6.79
CA ALA A 317 17.77 16.71 -7.42
C ALA A 317 16.53 17.62 -7.48
N VAL A 318 16.23 18.36 -6.42
CA VAL A 318 15.12 19.34 -6.43
C VAL A 318 15.43 20.50 -7.38
N ARG A 319 16.65 21.04 -7.38
CA ARG A 319 17.04 22.11 -8.31
C ARG A 319 16.90 21.67 -9.76
N ASP A 320 17.33 20.45 -10.08
CA ASP A 320 17.26 19.92 -11.45
C ASP A 320 15.81 19.74 -11.91
N LEU A 321 14.91 19.29 -11.04
CA LEU A 321 13.47 19.26 -11.31
C LEU A 321 12.91 20.65 -11.61
N MET A 322 13.33 21.69 -10.86
CA MET A 322 12.86 23.07 -11.03
C MET A 322 13.40 23.76 -12.28
N THR A 323 14.55 23.32 -12.80
CA THR A 323 15.21 23.90 -13.97
C THR A 323 14.96 23.16 -15.28
N ARG A 324 14.12 22.13 -15.28
CA ARG A 324 13.69 21.39 -16.47
C ARG A 324 13.07 22.33 -17.53
N SER A 325 13.09 21.89 -18.80
CA SER A 325 12.45 22.60 -19.89
C SER A 325 10.98 22.90 -19.60
N LYS A 326 10.52 24.07 -20.05
CA LYS A 326 9.14 24.51 -19.88
C LYS A 326 8.16 23.52 -20.55
N LYS A 327 7.08 23.17 -19.84
CA LYS A 327 5.98 22.33 -20.34
C LYS A 327 4.63 23.01 -20.06
N HIS A 328 3.61 22.66 -20.84
CA HIS A 328 2.22 23.00 -20.48
C HIS A 328 1.75 22.11 -19.33
N GLU A 329 0.99 22.65 -18.39
CA GLU A 329 0.50 21.88 -17.24
C GLU A 329 -0.40 20.71 -17.70
N MET A 330 -1.25 20.93 -18.72
CA MET A 330 -2.23 19.98 -19.23
C MET A 330 -1.74 19.17 -20.46
N GLU A 331 -0.50 19.30 -20.85
CA GLU A 331 0.04 18.76 -22.13
C GLU A 331 -0.18 17.24 -22.28
N GLU A 332 -0.12 16.52 -21.17
CA GLU A 332 -0.25 15.06 -21.13
C GLU A 332 -1.71 14.57 -21.19
N VAL A 333 -2.65 15.39 -20.74
CA VAL A 333 -4.08 15.10 -20.74
C VAL A 333 -4.70 15.37 -22.12
N VAL A 334 -4.20 16.39 -22.83
CA VAL A 334 -4.69 16.79 -24.16
C VAL A 334 -4.31 15.76 -25.22
N ASN A 335 -3.10 15.18 -25.15
CA ASN A 335 -2.63 14.19 -26.12
C ASN A 335 -3.34 12.84 -26.04
N ASN A 336 -4.00 12.53 -24.91
CA ASN A 336 -4.75 11.28 -24.70
C ASN A 336 -6.25 11.39 -25.03
N GLY A 337 -6.68 12.45 -25.68
CA GLY A 337 -8.05 12.59 -26.22
C GLY A 337 -9.16 12.87 -25.18
N LEU A 338 -8.80 13.22 -23.94
CA LEU A 338 -9.76 13.55 -22.88
C LEU A 338 -10.44 14.92 -23.08
N PHE A 339 -9.93 15.76 -23.98
CA PHE A 339 -10.53 17.01 -24.41
C PHE A 339 -10.52 17.06 -25.95
N LYS A 340 -11.52 16.48 -26.57
CA LYS A 340 -11.94 16.81 -27.94
C LYS A 340 -13.21 17.60 -27.88
#